data_9acc7e5645787c4c7d64e79121d9c308
#
_entry.id   9acc7e5645787c4c7d64e79121d9c308
#
_cell.length_a   1.000
_cell.length_b   1.000
_cell.length_c   1.000
_cell.angle_alpha   90.00
_cell.angle_beta   90.00
_cell.angle_gamma   90.00
#
_symmetry.space_group_name_H-M   'P 1'
#
loop_
_entity.id
_entity.type
_entity.pdbx_description
1 polymer ?
#
loop_
_entity_poly.entity_id
_entity_poly.type
_entity_poly.pdbx_seq_one_letter_code
_entity_poly.pdbx_strand_id
1 'polypeptide(L)'
;MTLKLLNHLGLKKPMMSYYEHALHHGAAILDRIEAGESCALCSDAGMPCISDPGEQIVKDAIARGITVTPVPGASACVTALAVSGQDTARFVFEGFLPVPKKERRERLEFLQGETRTVIFYEAPHKLRGTLDDLCAAFGAERSITLCRELTKLHEEITKTTIGEAAVSYTHLTL
;
A
#
# COMPACT_ATOMS: atom_id res chain seq x y z
N MET A 1 -14.33 -8.82 2.85
CA MET A 1 -13.45 -9.48 3.87
C MET A 1 -13.97 -9.25 5.28
N THR A 2 -14.28 -8.02 5.69
CA THR A 2 -14.73 -7.70 7.08
C THR A 2 -15.91 -8.55 7.60
N LEU A 3 -16.94 -8.82 6.78
CA LEU A 3 -18.06 -9.68 7.19
C LEU A 3 -17.62 -11.11 7.55
N LYS A 4 -16.65 -11.67 6.81
CA LYS A 4 -16.11 -13.01 7.12
C LYS A 4 -15.42 -13.02 8.49
N LEU A 5 -14.65 -11.96 8.79
CA LEU A 5 -13.98 -11.80 10.09
C LEU A 5 -15.02 -11.69 11.23
N LEU A 6 -16.03 -10.84 11.09
CA LEU A 6 -17.08 -10.67 12.10
C LEU A 6 -17.81 -11.99 12.34
N ASN A 7 -18.18 -12.71 11.28
CA ASN A 7 -18.83 -14.02 11.40
C ASN A 7 -17.94 -15.05 12.11
N HIS A 8 -16.64 -15.07 11.79
CA HIS A 8 -15.68 -15.96 12.46
C HIS A 8 -15.56 -15.67 13.96
N LEU A 9 -15.64 -14.40 14.34
CA LEU A 9 -15.60 -13.95 15.73
C LEU A 9 -16.96 -14.03 16.44
N GLY A 10 -18.03 -14.47 15.77
CA GLY A 10 -19.38 -14.48 16.31
C GLY A 10 -19.98 -13.11 16.58
N LEU A 11 -19.44 -12.05 15.97
CA LEU A 11 -19.84 -10.67 16.19
C LEU A 11 -20.86 -10.21 15.14
N LYS A 12 -21.93 -9.57 15.60
CA LYS A 12 -22.90 -8.87 14.73
C LYS A 12 -22.80 -7.38 14.99
N LYS A 13 -22.28 -6.64 14.02
CA LYS A 13 -22.15 -5.19 14.07
C LYS A 13 -22.69 -4.56 12.79
N PRO A 14 -23.33 -3.38 12.86
CA PRO A 14 -23.66 -2.61 11.68
C PRO A 14 -22.42 -2.32 10.86
N MET A 15 -22.51 -2.39 9.53
CA MET A 15 -21.40 -2.09 8.63
C MET A 15 -21.83 -1.05 7.62
N MET A 16 -20.93 -0.14 7.32
CA MET A 16 -21.05 0.82 6.23
C MET A 16 -19.86 0.65 5.29
N SER A 17 -20.12 0.59 3.99
CA SER A 17 -19.04 0.61 3.00
C SER A 17 -18.41 1.99 2.94
N TYR A 18 -17.09 2.05 3.03
CA TYR A 18 -16.32 3.25 2.82
C TYR A 18 -15.28 2.99 1.70
N TYR A 19 -15.32 3.80 0.65
CA TYR A 19 -14.37 3.74 -0.47
C TYR A 19 -14.07 5.16 -0.95
N GLU A 20 -12.95 5.33 -1.60
CA GLU A 20 -12.31 6.62 -1.89
C GLU A 20 -13.18 7.65 -2.62
N HIS A 21 -14.17 7.19 -3.40
CA HIS A 21 -15.08 8.07 -4.15
C HIS A 21 -16.42 8.34 -3.46
N ALA A 22 -16.61 7.86 -2.22
CA ALA A 22 -17.86 8.04 -1.47
C ALA A 22 -17.75 9.13 -0.39
N LEU A 23 -17.42 10.36 -0.80
CA LEU A 23 -17.30 11.51 0.09
C LEU A 23 -18.52 11.69 1.00
N HIS A 24 -19.74 11.43 0.50
CA HIS A 24 -20.98 11.49 1.27
C HIS A 24 -21.04 10.47 2.42
N HIS A 25 -20.44 9.29 2.26
CA HIS A 25 -20.44 8.30 3.32
C HIS A 25 -19.53 8.69 4.47
N GLY A 26 -18.41 9.37 4.21
CA GLY A 26 -17.51 9.88 5.24
C GLY A 26 -18.21 10.82 6.20
N ALA A 27 -18.91 11.83 5.69
CA ALA A 27 -19.66 12.78 6.51
C ALA A 27 -20.70 12.08 7.40
N ALA A 28 -21.51 11.18 6.83
CA ALA A 28 -22.53 10.45 7.59
C ALA A 28 -21.94 9.55 8.70
N ILE A 29 -20.75 8.97 8.49
CA ILE A 29 -20.04 8.21 9.52
C ILE A 29 -19.62 9.15 10.66
N LEU A 30 -19.03 10.30 10.33
CA LEU A 30 -18.56 11.26 11.32
C LEU A 30 -19.72 11.86 12.13
N ASP A 31 -20.84 12.17 11.49
CA ASP A 31 -22.05 12.66 12.18
C ASP A 31 -22.57 11.65 13.21
N ARG A 32 -22.51 10.35 12.92
CA ARG A 32 -22.87 9.29 13.89
C ARG A 32 -21.88 9.22 15.06
N ILE A 33 -20.59 9.43 14.80
CA ILE A 33 -19.57 9.45 15.87
C ILE A 33 -19.81 10.67 16.78
N GLU A 34 -20.12 11.84 16.22
CA GLU A 34 -20.47 13.04 16.99
C GLU A 34 -21.74 12.84 17.82
N ALA A 35 -22.66 12.02 17.34
CA ALA A 35 -23.85 11.61 18.09
C ALA A 35 -23.56 10.57 19.20
N GLY A 36 -22.29 10.19 19.43
CA GLY A 36 -21.87 9.33 20.51
C GLY A 36 -21.61 7.87 20.13
N GLU A 37 -21.64 7.52 18.82
CA GLU A 37 -21.29 6.18 18.37
C GLU A 37 -19.76 6.01 18.27
N SER A 38 -19.28 4.77 18.39
CA SER A 38 -17.90 4.41 18.09
C SER A 38 -17.83 3.66 16.75
N CYS A 39 -16.82 3.99 15.94
CA CYS A 39 -16.63 3.39 14.63
C CYS A 39 -15.23 2.76 14.52
N ALA A 40 -15.13 1.62 13.86
CA ALA A 40 -13.85 1.01 13.50
C ALA A 40 -13.69 1.02 11.98
N LEU A 41 -12.61 1.62 11.49
CA LEU A 41 -12.21 1.54 10.09
C LEU A 41 -11.39 0.26 9.88
N CYS A 42 -11.84 -0.59 8.95
CA CYS A 42 -11.16 -1.84 8.62
C CYS A 42 -10.86 -1.89 7.12
N SER A 43 -9.68 -2.38 6.76
CA SER A 43 -9.32 -2.72 5.39
C SER A 43 -9.34 -4.24 5.17
N ASP A 44 -9.16 -4.68 3.95
CA ASP A 44 -9.15 -6.11 3.60
C ASP A 44 -7.89 -6.83 4.09
N ALA A 45 -6.76 -6.13 4.18
CA ALA A 45 -5.51 -6.67 4.69
C ALA A 45 -4.59 -5.53 5.17
N GLY A 46 -4.01 -5.69 6.34
CA GLY A 46 -3.05 -4.73 6.92
C GLY A 46 -3.69 -3.46 7.47
N MET A 47 -2.87 -2.42 7.63
CA MET A 47 -3.28 -1.13 8.17
C MET A 47 -4.14 -0.36 7.17
N PRO A 48 -5.32 0.14 7.57
CA PRO A 48 -6.08 1.11 6.78
C PRO A 48 -5.26 2.38 6.50
N CYS A 49 -5.68 3.17 5.54
CA CYS A 49 -5.10 4.47 5.15
C CYS A 49 -3.72 4.40 4.44
N ILE A 50 -3.04 3.28 4.44
CA ILE A 50 -1.72 3.13 3.80
C ILE A 50 -1.89 2.39 2.47
N SER A 51 -2.01 3.12 1.38
CA SER A 51 -2.44 2.63 0.06
C SER A 51 -3.81 1.91 0.07
N ASP A 52 -4.62 2.23 1.04
CA ASP A 52 -5.98 1.77 1.26
C ASP A 52 -6.90 2.96 1.59
N PRO A 53 -8.20 2.88 1.33
CA PRO A 53 -9.14 3.94 1.70
C PRO A 53 -9.09 4.26 3.20
N GLY A 54 -9.25 5.54 3.55
CA GLY A 54 -9.34 5.96 4.95
C GLY A 54 -8.61 7.26 5.28
N GLU A 55 -7.64 7.67 4.48
CA GLU A 55 -6.87 8.90 4.75
C GLU A 55 -7.78 10.11 4.92
N GLN A 56 -8.75 10.28 4.02
CA GLN A 56 -9.64 11.44 4.06
C GLN A 56 -10.55 11.44 5.28
N ILE A 57 -11.17 10.32 5.64
CA ILE A 57 -12.06 10.27 6.82
C ILE A 57 -11.27 10.48 8.13
N VAL A 58 -10.01 10.06 8.19
CA VAL A 58 -9.14 10.35 9.35
C VAL A 58 -8.82 11.83 9.42
N LYS A 59 -8.50 12.49 8.30
CA LYS A 59 -8.29 13.95 8.25
C LYS A 59 -9.54 14.71 8.72
N ASP A 60 -10.69 14.33 8.20
CA ASP A 60 -11.97 14.97 8.53
C ASP A 60 -12.36 14.74 10.00
N ALA A 61 -12.11 13.55 10.54
CA ALA A 61 -12.32 13.23 11.95
C ALA A 61 -11.47 14.15 12.85
N ILE A 62 -10.19 14.27 12.55
CA ILE A 62 -9.27 15.13 13.29
C ILE A 62 -9.73 16.60 13.20
N ALA A 63 -10.14 17.07 12.03
CA ALA A 63 -10.63 18.42 11.83
C ALA A 63 -11.91 18.72 12.63
N ARG A 64 -12.74 17.70 12.90
CA ARG A 64 -13.94 17.79 13.75
C ARG A 64 -13.66 17.55 15.25
N GLY A 65 -12.39 17.38 15.65
CA GLY A 65 -12.04 17.11 17.05
C GLY A 65 -12.37 15.70 17.52
N ILE A 66 -12.66 14.78 16.60
CA ILE A 66 -12.95 13.38 16.92
C ILE A 66 -11.63 12.66 17.22
N THR A 67 -11.60 11.93 18.33
CA THR A 67 -10.41 11.14 18.71
C THR A 67 -10.26 9.93 17.78
N VAL A 68 -9.07 9.83 17.12
CA VAL A 68 -8.69 8.68 16.31
C VAL A 68 -7.64 7.87 17.05
N THR A 69 -7.96 6.60 17.33
CA THR A 69 -7.06 5.68 18.06
C THR A 69 -6.55 4.61 17.08
N PRO A 70 -5.23 4.45 16.91
CA PRO A 70 -4.68 3.40 16.07
C PRO A 70 -4.74 2.04 16.78
N VAL A 71 -5.08 1.01 16.03
CA VAL A 71 -4.87 -0.38 16.42
C VAL A 71 -3.72 -0.90 15.56
N PRO A 72 -2.52 -1.15 16.11
CA PRO A 72 -1.38 -1.61 15.34
C PRO A 72 -1.68 -2.90 14.58
N GLY A 73 -1.26 -2.95 13.34
CA GLY A 73 -1.48 -4.09 12.45
C GLY A 73 -0.35 -4.30 11.45
N ALA A 74 -0.47 -5.33 10.64
CA ALA A 74 0.50 -5.65 9.61
C ALA A 74 0.61 -4.53 8.57
N SER A 75 1.83 -4.31 8.07
CA SER A 75 2.11 -3.39 6.97
C SER A 75 3.07 -4.04 6.00
N ALA A 76 2.64 -4.28 4.77
CA ALA A 76 3.48 -4.88 3.74
C ALA A 76 4.73 -4.05 3.46
N CYS A 77 4.61 -2.72 3.47
CA CYS A 77 5.72 -1.78 3.30
C CYS A 77 6.85 -2.03 4.31
N VAL A 78 6.53 -1.99 5.60
CA VAL A 78 7.53 -2.16 6.67
C VAL A 78 8.02 -3.61 6.75
N THR A 79 7.14 -4.58 6.51
CA THR A 79 7.52 -6.00 6.49
C THR A 79 8.50 -6.28 5.35
N ALA A 80 8.23 -5.80 4.14
CA ALA A 80 9.13 -5.93 3.00
C ALA A 80 10.48 -5.27 3.27
N LEU A 81 10.48 -4.05 3.81
CA LEU A 81 11.71 -3.33 4.15
C LEU A 81 12.57 -4.12 5.14
N ALA A 82 11.96 -4.67 6.20
CA ALA A 82 12.67 -5.41 7.25
C ALA A 82 13.42 -6.65 6.72
N VAL A 83 12.91 -7.28 5.65
CA VAL A 83 13.49 -8.50 5.08
C VAL A 83 14.23 -8.26 3.77
N SER A 84 14.23 -7.02 3.25
CA SER A 84 14.78 -6.68 1.94
C SER A 84 16.30 -6.76 1.83
N GLY A 85 17.01 -6.63 2.96
CA GLY A 85 18.46 -6.43 2.96
C GLY A 85 18.91 -5.11 2.33
N GLN A 86 18.02 -4.12 2.22
CA GLN A 86 18.33 -2.73 1.86
C GLN A 86 18.53 -1.88 3.12
N ASP A 87 18.97 -0.63 2.97
CA ASP A 87 19.07 0.29 4.10
C ASP A 87 17.68 0.61 4.66
N THR A 88 17.51 0.39 5.95
CA THR A 88 16.25 0.58 6.68
C THR A 88 16.21 1.85 7.51
N ALA A 89 17.36 2.53 7.69
CA ALA A 89 17.46 3.69 8.57
C ALA A 89 16.64 4.89 8.06
N ARG A 90 16.60 5.07 6.75
CA ARG A 90 15.79 6.09 6.08
C ARG A 90 15.23 5.54 4.78
N PHE A 91 13.95 5.67 4.58
CA PHE A 91 13.27 5.18 3.39
C PHE A 91 12.14 6.11 2.95
N VAL A 92 11.71 5.92 1.72
CA VAL A 92 10.57 6.62 1.11
C VAL A 92 9.55 5.58 0.71
N PHE A 93 8.30 5.78 1.11
CA PHE A 93 7.18 4.97 0.65
C PHE A 93 6.43 5.71 -0.46
N GLU A 94 6.50 5.18 -1.67
CA GLU A 94 5.85 5.75 -2.85
C GLU A 94 4.48 5.12 -3.13
N GLY A 95 4.21 3.93 -2.58
CA GLY A 95 3.00 3.20 -2.90
C GLY A 95 2.93 2.81 -4.37
N PHE A 96 1.76 2.93 -4.99
CA PHE A 96 1.56 2.63 -6.40
C PHE A 96 1.96 3.82 -7.28
N LEU A 97 2.73 3.53 -8.33
CA LEU A 97 3.03 4.54 -9.34
C LEU A 97 1.76 4.99 -10.09
N PRO A 98 1.68 6.26 -10.52
CA PRO A 98 0.57 6.75 -11.32
C PRO A 98 0.29 5.87 -12.54
N VAL A 99 -0.99 5.69 -12.89
CA VAL A 99 -1.40 4.94 -14.07
C VAL A 99 -1.20 5.75 -15.37
N PRO A 100 -1.50 7.07 -15.41
CA PRO A 100 -1.26 7.88 -16.60
C PRO A 100 0.24 7.97 -16.90
N LYS A 101 0.63 7.62 -18.12
CA LYS A 101 2.04 7.51 -18.55
C LYS A 101 2.87 8.78 -18.29
N LYS A 102 2.28 9.96 -18.48
CA LYS A 102 2.96 11.24 -18.27
C LYS A 102 3.30 11.43 -16.80
N GLU A 103 2.33 11.33 -15.91
CA GLU A 103 2.49 11.49 -14.46
C GLU A 103 3.46 10.44 -13.89
N ARG A 104 3.36 9.20 -14.38
CA ARG A 104 4.25 8.10 -14.01
C ARG A 104 5.71 8.42 -14.36
N ARG A 105 5.97 8.91 -15.56
CA ARG A 105 7.31 9.31 -15.99
C ARG A 105 7.84 10.48 -15.14
N GLU A 106 7.04 11.53 -14.98
CA GLU A 106 7.42 12.70 -14.17
C GLU A 106 7.75 12.29 -12.72
N ARG A 107 6.98 11.33 -12.15
CA ARG A 107 7.25 10.81 -10.81
C ARG A 107 8.58 10.04 -10.74
N LEU A 108 8.84 9.19 -11.71
CA LEU A 108 10.11 8.46 -11.80
C LEU A 108 11.31 9.38 -12.02
N GLU A 109 11.17 10.38 -12.88
CA GLU A 109 12.21 11.43 -13.08
C GLU A 109 12.52 12.18 -11.78
N PHE A 110 11.48 12.55 -11.01
CA PHE A 110 11.63 13.17 -9.69
C PHE A 110 12.43 12.30 -8.71
N LEU A 111 12.24 10.99 -8.78
CA LEU A 111 12.87 10.03 -7.88
C LEU A 111 14.30 9.63 -8.28
N GLN A 112 14.80 10.04 -9.46
CA GLN A 112 16.16 9.67 -9.91
C GLN A 112 17.27 10.10 -8.95
N GLY A 113 17.09 11.24 -8.28
CA GLY A 113 18.03 11.75 -7.28
C GLY A 113 17.85 11.17 -5.88
N GLU A 114 16.87 10.25 -5.67
CA GLU A 114 16.61 9.69 -4.35
C GLU A 114 17.67 8.65 -3.99
N THR A 115 18.35 8.88 -2.86
CA THR A 115 19.42 8.01 -2.35
C THR A 115 18.97 7.04 -1.29
N ARG A 116 17.80 7.27 -0.68
CA ARG A 116 17.20 6.38 0.32
C ARG A 116 16.58 5.16 -0.35
N THR A 117 16.30 4.13 0.43
CA THR A 117 15.48 3.00 -0.03
C THR A 117 14.09 3.49 -0.40
N VAL A 118 13.66 3.22 -1.63
CA VAL A 118 12.32 3.56 -2.12
C VAL A 118 11.47 2.31 -2.19
N ILE A 119 10.27 2.37 -1.64
CA ILE A 119 9.34 1.24 -1.60
C ILE A 119 8.15 1.54 -2.49
N PHE A 120 7.95 0.68 -3.48
CA PHE A 120 6.80 0.70 -4.37
C PHE A 120 5.86 -0.47 -4.08
N TYR A 121 4.57 -0.24 -4.28
CA TYR A 121 3.58 -1.31 -4.43
C TYR A 121 3.27 -1.50 -5.90
N GLU A 122 3.10 -2.76 -6.30
CA GLU A 122 2.69 -3.06 -7.66
C GLU A 122 1.81 -4.31 -7.73
N ALA A 123 0.84 -4.27 -8.64
CA ALA A 123 0.01 -5.43 -8.93
C ALA A 123 0.79 -6.45 -9.78
N PRO A 124 0.65 -7.77 -9.52
CA PRO A 124 1.42 -8.79 -10.23
C PRO A 124 1.40 -8.65 -11.75
N HIS A 125 0.23 -8.41 -12.34
CA HIS A 125 0.04 -8.27 -13.78
C HIS A 125 0.66 -6.99 -14.40
N LYS A 126 1.06 -6.01 -13.58
CA LYS A 126 1.71 -4.77 -14.02
C LYS A 126 3.22 -4.78 -13.78
N LEU A 127 3.72 -5.71 -12.96
CA LEU A 127 5.10 -5.72 -12.48
C LEU A 127 6.13 -5.65 -13.62
N ARG A 128 5.93 -6.38 -14.72
CA ARG A 128 6.84 -6.35 -15.86
C ARG A 128 7.01 -4.93 -16.43
N GLY A 129 5.91 -4.28 -16.78
CA GLY A 129 5.97 -2.91 -17.31
C GLY A 129 6.56 -1.92 -16.32
N THR A 130 6.34 -2.14 -15.02
CA THR A 130 6.94 -1.34 -13.97
C THR A 130 8.45 -1.55 -13.88
N LEU A 131 8.94 -2.78 -14.01
CA LEU A 131 10.38 -3.07 -14.03
C LEU A 131 11.07 -2.43 -15.26
N ASP A 132 10.42 -2.43 -16.42
CA ASP A 132 10.92 -1.75 -17.61
C ASP A 132 11.03 -0.22 -17.37
N ASP A 133 10.02 0.40 -16.77
CA ASP A 133 10.02 1.82 -16.42
C ASP A 133 11.09 2.15 -15.37
N LEU A 134 11.25 1.31 -14.34
CA LEU A 134 12.28 1.47 -13.31
C LEU A 134 13.68 1.31 -13.89
N CYS A 135 13.88 0.37 -14.81
CA CYS A 135 15.15 0.17 -15.52
C CYS A 135 15.52 1.41 -16.34
N ALA A 136 14.56 1.99 -17.06
CA ALA A 136 14.78 3.22 -17.83
C ALA A 136 15.11 4.43 -16.93
N ALA A 137 14.47 4.53 -15.75
CA ALA A 137 14.64 5.66 -14.85
C ALA A 137 15.88 5.57 -13.98
N PHE A 138 16.19 4.39 -13.44
CA PHE A 138 17.23 4.21 -12.41
C PHE A 138 18.43 3.39 -12.88
N GLY A 139 18.38 2.82 -14.08
CA GLY A 139 19.42 1.94 -14.63
C GLY A 139 19.25 0.46 -14.23
N ALA A 140 19.78 -0.43 -15.08
CA ALA A 140 19.65 -1.86 -14.92
C ALA A 140 20.39 -2.42 -13.68
N GLU A 141 21.51 -1.81 -13.32
CA GLU A 141 22.41 -2.28 -12.24
C GLU A 141 21.92 -1.89 -10.83
N ARG A 142 20.90 -1.05 -10.72
CA ARG A 142 20.38 -0.67 -9.39
C ARG A 142 19.80 -1.88 -8.68
N SER A 143 20.23 -2.08 -7.42
CA SER A 143 19.74 -3.16 -6.57
C SER A 143 18.25 -2.98 -6.26
N ILE A 144 17.51 -4.06 -6.36
CA ILE A 144 16.08 -4.16 -6.01
C ILE A 144 15.84 -5.43 -5.20
N THR A 145 14.85 -5.41 -4.32
CA THR A 145 14.32 -6.61 -3.66
C THR A 145 12.84 -6.70 -3.96
N LEU A 146 12.44 -7.78 -4.59
CA LEU A 146 11.05 -8.11 -4.87
C LEU A 146 10.50 -8.96 -3.72
N CYS A 147 9.43 -8.49 -3.10
CA CYS A 147 8.73 -9.20 -2.02
C CYS A 147 7.31 -9.52 -2.49
N ARG A 148 6.99 -10.79 -2.59
CA ARG A 148 5.70 -11.28 -3.08
C ARG A 148 5.09 -12.26 -2.10
N GLU A 149 3.76 -12.25 -1.98
CA GLU A 149 3.00 -13.18 -1.15
C GLU A 149 3.53 -13.26 0.30
N LEU A 150 3.99 -12.13 0.86
CA LEU A 150 4.51 -12.04 2.22
C LEU A 150 3.52 -12.63 3.22
N THR A 151 4.02 -13.46 4.13
CA THR A 151 3.28 -14.19 5.16
C THR A 151 2.32 -15.27 4.64
N LYS A 152 2.36 -15.59 3.35
CA LYS A 152 1.53 -16.62 2.72
C LYS A 152 2.36 -17.87 2.35
N LEU A 153 1.68 -18.93 1.89
CA LEU A 153 2.32 -20.21 1.54
C LEU A 153 3.40 -20.09 0.46
N HIS A 154 3.23 -19.17 -0.48
CA HIS A 154 4.14 -18.95 -1.60
C HIS A 154 4.91 -17.63 -1.45
N GLU A 155 5.35 -17.35 -0.21
CA GLU A 155 6.20 -16.19 0.06
C GLU A 155 7.49 -16.25 -0.75
N GLU A 156 7.82 -15.13 -1.37
CA GLU A 156 9.05 -15.00 -2.16
C GLU A 156 9.70 -13.65 -1.86
N ILE A 157 10.99 -13.67 -1.54
CA ILE A 157 11.82 -12.51 -1.30
C ILE A 157 13.08 -12.68 -2.14
N THR A 158 13.17 -11.93 -3.23
CA THR A 158 14.26 -12.06 -4.21
C THR A 158 15.06 -10.76 -4.27
N LYS A 159 16.32 -10.80 -3.86
CA LYS A 159 17.27 -9.70 -4.01
C LYS A 159 18.05 -9.86 -5.30
N THR A 160 18.02 -8.85 -6.17
CA THR A 160 18.60 -8.87 -7.51
C THR A 160 18.88 -7.44 -8.00
N THR A 161 19.12 -7.25 -9.30
CA THR A 161 19.13 -5.95 -9.96
C THR A 161 17.83 -5.70 -10.71
N ILE A 162 17.53 -4.46 -11.05
CA ILE A 162 16.33 -4.11 -11.83
C ILE A 162 16.35 -4.83 -13.19
N GLY A 163 17.52 -4.86 -13.85
CA GLY A 163 17.67 -5.50 -15.16
C GLY A 163 17.45 -7.01 -15.11
N GLU A 164 18.04 -7.71 -14.13
CA GLU A 164 17.83 -9.15 -13.95
C GLU A 164 16.37 -9.47 -13.62
N ALA A 165 15.73 -8.65 -12.76
CA ALA A 165 14.31 -8.80 -12.46
C ALA A 165 13.46 -8.65 -13.73
N ALA A 166 13.69 -7.64 -14.55
CA ALA A 166 12.96 -7.40 -15.79
C ALA A 166 13.07 -8.60 -16.76
N VAL A 167 14.24 -9.21 -16.88
CA VAL A 167 14.47 -10.43 -17.69
C VAL A 167 13.74 -11.64 -17.09
N SER A 168 13.88 -11.90 -15.79
CA SER A 168 13.26 -13.02 -15.09
C SER A 168 11.74 -13.03 -15.23
N TYR A 169 11.10 -11.88 -15.03
CA TYR A 169 9.65 -11.74 -15.14
C TYR A 169 9.12 -11.70 -16.58
N THR A 170 10.00 -11.73 -17.58
CA THR A 170 9.60 -11.92 -18.99
C THR A 170 9.11 -13.35 -19.27
N HIS A 171 9.61 -14.32 -18.52
CA HIS A 171 9.33 -15.74 -18.71
C HIS A 171 8.28 -16.32 -17.74
N LEU A 172 7.87 -15.55 -16.73
CA LEU A 172 6.80 -15.96 -15.81
C LEU A 172 5.45 -15.57 -16.41
N THR A 173 4.81 -16.51 -17.09
CA THR A 173 3.37 -16.44 -17.36
C THR A 173 2.67 -16.60 -15.99
N LEU A 174 2.06 -15.52 -15.51
CA LEU A 174 1.25 -15.52 -14.29
C LEU A 174 -0.09 -16.19 -14.55
#